data_d6f0abf87c8caaa7e3801a12601c6aa0
#
_entry.id   d6f0abf87c8caaa7e3801a12601c6aa0
#
_cell.length_a   1.000
_cell.length_b   1.000
_cell.length_c   1.000
_cell.angle_alpha   90.00
_cell.angle_beta   90.00
_cell.angle_gamma   90.00
#
_symmetry.space_group_name_H-M   'P 1'
#
loop_
_entity.id
_entity.type
_entity.pdbx_description
1 polymer ?
#
loop_
_entity_poly.entity_id
_entity_poly.type
_entity_poly.pdbx_seq_one_letter_code
_entity_poly.pdbx_strand_id
1 'polypeptide(L)'
;MSKTIHDSLYRKLVSELAEERIRLNISQGELAAQVGLNQSDISKVEKFERRLDVLEFSMILKALRIKENVRLQNIVKDFTGVPHGEDR
;
A
#
# COMPACT_ATOMS: atom_id res chain seq x y z
N MET A 1 -1.99 2.92 22.87
CA MET A 1 -2.29 2.61 21.59
C MET A 1 -1.10 2.17 20.82
N SER A 2 -1.25 1.17 20.08
CA SER A 2 -0.16 0.56 19.38
C SER A 2 0.21 1.32 18.12
N LYS A 3 1.48 1.53 17.91
CA LYS A 3 1.98 2.11 16.69
C LYS A 3 2.98 1.18 16.05
N THR A 4 2.84 -0.12 16.31
CA THR A 4 3.83 -1.05 15.84
C THR A 4 3.51 -1.52 14.44
N ILE A 5 4.49 -2.12 13.81
CA ILE A 5 4.34 -2.73 12.51
C ILE A 5 3.36 -3.88 12.54
N HIS A 6 2.97 -4.35 13.73
CA HIS A 6 2.02 -5.43 13.88
C HIS A 6 0.60 -4.96 14.16
N ASP A 7 0.35 -3.66 14.06
CA ASP A 7 -1.00 -3.13 14.16
C ASP A 7 -1.87 -3.76 13.09
N SER A 8 -3.06 -4.24 13.46
CA SER A 8 -3.88 -5.02 12.53
C SER A 8 -4.38 -4.18 11.34
N LEU A 9 -4.67 -2.91 11.56
CA LEU A 9 -5.11 -2.05 10.47
C LEU A 9 -3.98 -1.81 9.48
N TYR A 10 -2.76 -1.59 9.98
CA TYR A 10 -1.59 -1.41 9.13
C TYR A 10 -1.30 -2.69 8.33
N ARG A 11 -1.36 -3.84 8.99
CA ARG A 11 -1.08 -5.11 8.30
C ARG A 11 -2.13 -5.40 7.21
N LYS A 12 -3.39 -5.06 7.48
CA LYS A 12 -4.43 -5.20 6.47
C LYS A 12 -4.12 -4.32 5.26
N LEU A 13 -3.75 -3.07 5.51
CA LEU A 13 -3.39 -2.15 4.42
C LEU A 13 -2.25 -2.72 3.59
N VAL A 14 -1.17 -3.13 4.22
CA VAL A 14 0.02 -3.61 3.51
C VAL A 14 -0.32 -4.88 2.72
N SER A 15 -1.09 -5.78 3.30
CA SER A 15 -1.50 -7.00 2.61
C SER A 15 -2.32 -6.68 1.37
N GLU A 16 -3.23 -5.72 1.49
CA GLU A 16 -4.07 -5.33 0.34
C GLU A 16 -3.26 -4.62 -0.73
N LEU A 17 -2.26 -3.82 -0.34
CA LEU A 17 -1.38 -3.21 -1.32
C LEU A 17 -0.57 -4.27 -2.08
N ALA A 18 -0.09 -5.30 -1.38
CA ALA A 18 0.64 -6.38 -2.02
C ALA A 18 -0.25 -7.16 -2.99
N GLU A 19 -1.49 -7.42 -2.58
CA GLU A 19 -2.47 -8.09 -3.46
C GLU A 19 -2.74 -7.25 -4.70
N GLU A 20 -2.86 -5.95 -4.53
CA GLU A 20 -3.13 -5.07 -5.65
C GLU A 20 -1.94 -5.01 -6.61
N ARG A 21 -0.73 -4.99 -6.06
CA ARG A 21 0.47 -5.07 -6.88
C ARG A 21 0.46 -6.33 -7.76
N ILE A 22 0.14 -7.47 -7.14
CA ILE A 22 0.09 -8.75 -7.85
C ILE A 22 -1.02 -8.74 -8.89
N ARG A 23 -2.20 -8.21 -8.53
CA ARG A 23 -3.32 -8.13 -9.45
C ARG A 23 -2.98 -7.31 -10.69
N LEU A 24 -2.18 -6.27 -10.52
CA LEU A 24 -1.75 -5.41 -11.63
C LEU A 24 -0.51 -5.97 -12.35
N ASN A 25 -0.06 -7.15 -11.95
CA ASN A 25 1.06 -7.82 -12.58
C ASN A 25 2.35 -7.01 -12.50
N ILE A 26 2.58 -6.39 -11.37
CA ILE A 26 3.79 -5.60 -11.11
C ILE A 26 4.67 -6.38 -10.15
N SER A 27 5.92 -6.63 -10.51
CA SER A 27 6.84 -7.35 -9.62
C SER A 27 7.31 -6.45 -8.49
N GLN A 28 7.83 -7.06 -7.44
CA GLN A 28 8.43 -6.28 -6.34
C GLN A 28 9.55 -5.37 -6.86
N GLY A 29 10.36 -5.88 -7.79
CA GLY A 29 11.45 -5.06 -8.35
C GLY A 29 10.94 -3.90 -9.16
N GLU A 30 9.88 -4.12 -9.94
CA GLU A 30 9.28 -3.04 -10.72
C GLU A 30 8.69 -1.97 -9.83
N LEU A 31 7.99 -2.38 -8.77
CA LEU A 31 7.44 -1.40 -7.83
C LEU A 31 8.58 -0.63 -7.14
N ALA A 32 9.59 -1.35 -6.70
CA ALA A 32 10.74 -0.73 -6.03
C ALA A 32 11.38 0.36 -6.90
N ALA A 33 11.57 0.05 -8.18
CA ALA A 33 12.17 1.02 -9.09
C ALA A 33 11.33 2.30 -9.20
N GLN A 34 10.01 2.16 -9.16
CA GLN A 34 9.14 3.32 -9.28
C GLN A 34 9.09 4.17 -8.02
N VAL A 35 9.38 3.58 -6.87
CA VAL A 35 9.26 4.33 -5.61
C VAL A 35 10.63 4.64 -4.99
N GLY A 36 11.70 4.41 -5.71
CA GLY A 36 13.03 4.78 -5.22
C GLY A 36 13.57 3.85 -4.14
N LEU A 37 13.09 2.62 -4.10
CA LEU A 37 13.57 1.61 -3.16
C LEU A 37 14.19 0.47 -3.93
N ASN A 38 14.75 -0.50 -3.23
CA ASN A 38 15.19 -1.72 -3.90
C ASN A 38 14.18 -2.84 -3.62
N GLN A 39 14.32 -3.94 -4.34
CA GLN A 39 13.37 -5.04 -4.25
C GLN A 39 13.35 -5.65 -2.85
N SER A 40 14.48 -5.70 -2.18
CA SER A 40 14.53 -6.23 -0.83
C SER A 40 13.75 -5.37 0.16
N ASP A 41 13.71 -4.05 -0.05
CA ASP A 41 12.89 -3.16 0.79
C ASP A 41 11.41 -3.48 0.62
N ILE A 42 10.94 -3.65 -0.61
CA ILE A 42 9.54 -3.99 -0.86
C ILE A 42 9.21 -5.34 -0.23
N SER A 43 10.10 -6.31 -0.38
CA SER A 43 9.92 -7.63 0.21
C SER A 43 9.75 -7.52 1.72
N LYS A 44 10.59 -6.73 2.37
CA LYS A 44 10.52 -6.55 3.82
C LYS A 44 9.24 -5.85 4.25
N VAL A 45 8.79 -4.87 3.47
CA VAL A 45 7.52 -4.22 3.77
C VAL A 45 6.38 -5.24 3.72
N GLU A 46 6.35 -6.05 2.69
CA GLU A 46 5.25 -7.01 2.50
C GLU A 46 5.28 -8.13 3.54
N LYS A 47 6.43 -8.38 4.15
CA LYS A 47 6.55 -9.35 5.24
C LYS A 47 6.40 -8.72 6.62
N PHE A 48 6.08 -7.43 6.69
CA PHE A 48 5.93 -6.69 7.95
C PHE A 48 7.23 -6.60 8.73
N GLU A 49 8.34 -6.53 8.01
CA GLU A 49 9.66 -6.37 8.63
C GLU A 49 10.18 -4.95 8.49
N ARG A 50 9.51 -4.12 7.74
CA ARG A 50 9.89 -2.74 7.51
C ARG A 50 8.63 -1.92 7.33
N ARG A 51 8.55 -0.76 8.00
CA ARG A 51 7.41 0.12 7.83
C ARG A 51 7.58 1.01 6.62
N LEU A 52 6.48 1.42 6.04
CA LEU A 52 6.48 2.45 5.01
C LEU A 52 6.42 3.82 5.67
N ASP A 53 7.19 4.77 5.17
CA ASP A 53 6.97 6.14 5.57
C ASP A 53 5.92 6.77 4.65
N VAL A 54 5.51 8.00 4.98
CA VAL A 54 4.41 8.68 4.28
C VAL A 54 4.76 8.90 2.82
N LEU A 55 5.99 9.27 2.53
CA LEU A 55 6.38 9.54 1.15
C LEU A 55 6.39 8.25 0.33
N GLU A 56 6.95 7.20 0.89
CA GLU A 56 6.97 5.89 0.22
C GLU A 56 5.56 5.40 -0.06
N PHE A 57 4.66 5.55 0.92
CA PHE A 57 3.28 5.16 0.76
C PHE A 57 2.63 5.93 -0.40
N SER A 58 2.83 7.24 -0.43
CA SER A 58 2.32 8.07 -1.50
C SER A 58 2.82 7.60 -2.87
N MET A 59 4.09 7.27 -2.96
CA MET A 59 4.68 6.85 -4.23
C MET A 59 4.17 5.47 -4.66
N ILE A 60 3.93 4.58 -3.70
CA ILE A 60 3.32 3.28 -4.01
C ILE A 60 1.91 3.48 -4.56
N LEU A 61 1.12 4.36 -3.96
CA LEU A 61 -0.23 4.62 -4.46
C LEU A 61 -0.20 5.13 -5.89
N LYS A 62 0.75 6.01 -6.20
CA LYS A 62 0.88 6.50 -7.57
C LYS A 62 1.29 5.38 -8.53
N ALA A 63 2.22 4.54 -8.11
CA ALA A 63 2.67 3.44 -8.94
C ALA A 63 1.55 2.44 -9.23
N LEU A 64 0.62 2.28 -8.29
CA LEU A 64 -0.53 1.40 -8.44
C LEU A 64 -1.74 2.12 -9.04
N ARG A 65 -1.53 3.35 -9.51
CA ARG A 65 -2.52 4.12 -10.29
C ARG A 65 -3.74 4.53 -9.48
N ILE A 66 -3.52 5.11 -8.31
CA ILE A 66 -4.59 5.48 -7.39
C ILE A 66 -5.68 6.33 -8.06
N LYS A 67 -5.34 7.19 -9.00
CA LYS A 67 -6.31 8.09 -9.62
C LYS A 67 -7.35 7.35 -10.47
N GLU A 68 -7.00 6.18 -10.96
CA GLU A 68 -7.86 5.42 -11.86
C GLU A 68 -8.26 4.07 -11.29
N ASN A 69 -7.89 3.78 -10.05
CA ASN A 69 -8.01 2.45 -9.50
C ASN A 69 -8.98 2.47 -8.33
N VAL A 70 -10.23 2.17 -8.60
CA VAL A 70 -11.29 2.23 -7.58
C VAL A 70 -11.03 1.24 -6.44
N ARG A 71 -10.49 0.06 -6.74
CA ARG A 71 -10.15 -0.91 -5.71
C ARG A 71 -9.17 -0.31 -4.73
N LEU A 72 -8.12 0.32 -5.25
CA LEU A 72 -7.09 0.93 -4.42
C LEU A 72 -7.65 2.10 -3.63
N GLN A 73 -8.51 2.90 -4.25
CA GLN A 73 -9.16 4.01 -3.55
C GLN A 73 -9.94 3.50 -2.35
N ASN A 74 -10.64 2.39 -2.50
CA ASN A 74 -11.40 1.80 -1.40
C ASN A 74 -10.49 1.24 -0.31
N ILE A 75 -9.38 0.65 -0.68
CA ILE A 75 -8.39 0.16 0.29
C ILE A 75 -7.91 1.32 1.16
N VAL A 76 -7.59 2.46 0.54
CA VAL A 76 -7.12 3.63 1.27
C VAL A 76 -8.22 4.21 2.15
N LYS A 77 -9.44 4.27 1.65
CA LYS A 77 -10.57 4.78 2.43
C LYS A 77 -10.83 3.91 3.64
N ASP A 78 -10.76 2.59 3.48
CA ASP A 78 -10.92 1.69 4.61
C ASP A 78 -9.84 1.92 5.66
N PHE A 79 -8.61 2.11 5.22
CA PHE A 79 -7.50 2.33 6.14
C PHE A 79 -7.65 3.65 6.89
N THR A 80 -8.08 4.70 6.20
CA THR A 80 -8.16 6.03 6.80
C THR A 80 -9.47 6.28 7.52
N GLY A 81 -10.46 5.41 7.34
CA GLY A 81 -11.78 5.63 7.92
C GLY A 81 -12.62 6.62 7.16
N VAL A 82 -12.19 7.04 5.98
CA VAL A 82 -12.96 7.99 5.16
C VAL A 82 -14.13 7.24 4.53
N PRO A 83 -15.35 7.79 4.58
CA PRO A 83 -16.49 7.12 3.95
C PRO A 83 -16.30 6.96 2.45
N HIS A 84 -16.86 5.89 1.90
CA HIS A 84 -16.84 5.69 0.48
C HIS A 84 -17.82 6.66 -0.18
N GLY A 85 -17.53 6.97 -1.41
CA GLY A 85 -18.04 8.16 -2.02
C GLY A 85 -19.49 8.36 -2.14
N GLU A 86 -20.27 7.37 -2.12
CA GLU A 86 -21.65 7.58 -2.35
C GLU A 86 -22.37 8.05 -1.16
N ASP A 87 -21.71 8.25 -0.11
CA ASP A 87 -22.44 8.70 0.96
C ASP A 87 -22.69 10.02 0.87
N ARG A 88 -23.25 10.53 0.92
CA ARG A 88 -23.58 11.72 0.81
C ARG A 88 -24.44 12.14 1.43
#